data_3ddc10597b416062b962fdaddb9999aa
#
_entry.id   3ddc10597b416062b962fdaddb9999aa
#
_cell.length_a   1.000
_cell.length_b   1.000
_cell.length_c   1.000
_cell.angle_alpha   90.00
_cell.angle_beta   90.00
_cell.angle_gamma   90.00
#
_symmetry.space_group_name_H-M   'P 1'
#
loop_
_entity.id
_entity.type
_entity.pdbx_description
1 polymer ?
#
loop_
_entity_poly.entity_id
_entity_poly.type
_entity_poly.pdbx_seq_one_letter_code
_entity_poly.pdbx_strand_id
1 'polypeptide(L)'
;MWKPALLWCVYPIIVLFSLASVKLIREITNEEKQELIQYLTTHWKTPEGYVVEKFSDHDLVFIGEYHRIKHDVELIQNLIPRLYEIGVRNLGIEMGCYEYQDKVDSLITAEKYDEQLARWLMFKWSVTWGYQEYMDIYRKAWEVNKSLPKDAPRFRVVNLDYRPNWNLAEEEMTPELWQKVRHKGTTDEHMAQVIMTEFVDKGQKALIFSGSHHAFTHYYQPIYDYETKEFKGFSKQRAGNIIYSKIPDRVIYIELHAPWWAKENLDDENYPVGGVIDEIMKEFKNKRVGFDVKGTPFGKLRDDDTYYSIGYEEFTLSTICDGYIFQKQLSDYEGCAVDTDFITEENFQEAIEYLPNVRARKFFTKPEELINEIVKDAQIQRRFQLHMK
;
A
#
# COMPACT_ATOMS: atom_id res chain seq x y z
N MET A 1 -71.47 18.98 -5.44
CA MET A 1 -70.54 17.96 -5.95
C MET A 1 -69.45 18.69 -6.73
N TRP A 2 -68.38 19.03 -6.10
CA TRP A 2 -67.21 19.63 -6.75
C TRP A 2 -66.04 18.66 -6.66
N LYS A 3 -65.47 18.31 -7.83
CA LYS A 3 -64.19 17.55 -7.95
C LYS A 3 -63.05 18.55 -7.94
N PRO A 4 -61.98 18.33 -7.17
CA PRO A 4 -60.75 19.14 -7.32
C PRO A 4 -59.87 18.53 -8.45
N ALA A 5 -59.36 19.43 -9.32
CA ALA A 5 -58.43 19.15 -10.36
C ALA A 5 -57.03 18.86 -9.76
N LEU A 6 -56.41 17.75 -10.18
CA LEU A 6 -54.98 17.46 -9.91
C LEU A 6 -54.13 18.38 -10.78
N LEU A 7 -53.43 19.32 -10.18
CA LEU A 7 -52.30 20.03 -10.80
C LEU A 7 -51.08 19.11 -10.77
N TRP A 8 -50.62 18.69 -11.93
CA TRP A 8 -49.31 18.08 -12.13
C TRP A 8 -48.26 19.19 -12.12
N CYS A 9 -47.51 19.31 -11.02
CA CYS A 9 -46.27 20.10 -11.00
C CYS A 9 -45.16 19.30 -11.69
N VAL A 10 -44.86 19.68 -12.93
CA VAL A 10 -43.64 19.22 -13.64
C VAL A 10 -42.50 20.07 -13.06
N TYR A 11 -41.69 19.47 -12.19
CA TYR A 11 -40.38 20.03 -11.82
C TYR A 11 -39.41 19.79 -12.97
N PRO A 12 -38.76 20.83 -13.52
CA PRO A 12 -37.66 20.60 -14.44
C PRO A 12 -36.50 19.99 -13.65
N ILE A 13 -36.12 18.76 -14.01
CA ILE A 13 -34.85 18.18 -13.58
C ILE A 13 -33.75 18.99 -14.25
N ILE A 14 -33.19 19.94 -13.52
CA ILE A 14 -31.94 20.58 -13.91
C ILE A 14 -30.86 19.52 -13.66
N VAL A 15 -30.47 18.82 -14.72
CA VAL A 15 -29.25 18.01 -14.74
C VAL A 15 -28.09 19.02 -14.73
N LEU A 16 -27.59 19.33 -13.55
CA LEU A 16 -26.31 19.98 -13.41
C LEU A 16 -25.25 18.96 -13.88
N PHE A 17 -24.84 19.08 -15.15
CA PHE A 17 -23.56 18.56 -15.55
C PHE A 17 -22.49 19.27 -14.72
N SER A 18 -21.99 18.66 -13.69
CA SER A 18 -20.72 19.07 -13.11
C SER A 18 -19.70 18.88 -14.24
N LEU A 19 -19.23 19.98 -14.78
CA LEU A 19 -17.99 20.00 -15.54
C LEU A 19 -16.93 19.52 -14.56
N ALA A 20 -16.60 18.22 -14.60
CA ALA A 20 -15.43 17.71 -13.95
C ALA A 20 -14.27 18.58 -14.50
N SER A 21 -13.70 19.40 -13.66
CA SER A 21 -12.50 20.15 -13.98
C SER A 21 -11.43 19.07 -14.23
N VAL A 22 -11.11 18.84 -15.49
CA VAL A 22 -9.89 18.09 -15.86
C VAL A 22 -8.77 18.93 -15.25
N LYS A 23 -8.21 18.49 -14.12
CA LYS A 23 -7.09 19.17 -13.49
C LYS A 23 -5.96 19.11 -14.50
N LEU A 24 -5.59 20.27 -15.02
CA LEU A 24 -4.50 20.39 -15.97
C LEU A 24 -3.25 19.79 -15.32
N ILE A 25 -2.59 18.89 -16.06
CA ILE A 25 -1.23 18.45 -15.72
C ILE A 25 -0.43 19.70 -15.40
N ARG A 26 0.32 19.69 -14.30
CA ARG A 26 1.20 20.81 -13.96
C ARG A 26 2.08 21.12 -15.16
N GLU A 27 2.02 22.35 -15.68
CA GLU A 27 2.89 22.78 -16.75
C GLU A 27 4.33 22.85 -16.23
N ILE A 28 5.21 22.02 -16.82
CA ILE A 28 6.65 22.12 -16.65
C ILE A 28 7.25 22.79 -17.89
N THR A 29 8.34 23.53 -17.69
CA THR A 29 9.06 24.15 -18.81
C THR A 29 9.69 23.08 -19.69
N ASN A 30 9.97 23.44 -20.95
CA ASN A 30 10.70 22.53 -21.85
C ASN A 30 12.09 22.17 -21.31
N GLU A 31 12.73 23.08 -20.58
CA GLU A 31 14.04 22.87 -19.96
C GLU A 31 13.94 21.82 -18.84
N GLU A 32 12.99 21.98 -17.91
CA GLU A 32 12.73 20.99 -16.86
C GLU A 32 12.39 19.61 -17.45
N LYS A 33 11.55 19.57 -18.48
CA LYS A 33 11.22 18.31 -19.18
C LYS A 33 12.46 17.64 -19.75
N GLN A 34 13.35 18.39 -20.40
CA GLN A 34 14.59 17.86 -20.97
C GLN A 34 15.55 17.38 -19.88
N GLU A 35 15.66 18.08 -18.75
CA GLU A 35 16.49 17.67 -17.60
C GLU A 35 16.01 16.31 -17.03
N LEU A 36 14.70 16.11 -16.85
CA LEU A 36 14.10 14.87 -16.37
C LEU A 36 14.36 13.71 -17.36
N ILE A 37 14.13 13.92 -18.66
CA ILE A 37 14.36 12.92 -19.70
C ILE A 37 15.85 12.55 -19.76
N GLN A 38 16.74 13.55 -19.74
CA GLN A 38 18.18 13.33 -19.76
C GLN A 38 18.64 12.49 -18.55
N TYR A 39 18.11 12.80 -17.35
CA TYR A 39 18.42 12.04 -16.15
C TYR A 39 17.98 10.57 -16.29
N LEU A 40 16.72 10.31 -16.68
CA LEU A 40 16.23 8.95 -16.89
C LEU A 40 17.04 8.20 -17.96
N THR A 41 17.40 8.87 -19.07
CA THR A 41 18.16 8.21 -20.15
C THR A 41 19.44 7.57 -19.65
N THR A 42 20.06 8.15 -18.63
CA THR A 42 21.37 7.71 -18.12
C THR A 42 21.32 6.93 -16.81
N HIS A 43 20.22 7.04 -16.02
CA HIS A 43 20.17 6.52 -14.65
C HIS A 43 19.03 5.52 -14.39
N TRP A 44 18.14 5.27 -15.37
CA TRP A 44 17.05 4.30 -15.15
C TRP A 44 17.59 2.89 -14.93
N LYS A 45 16.87 2.11 -14.13
CA LYS A 45 17.06 0.67 -13.94
C LYS A 45 15.73 -0.06 -14.08
N THR A 46 15.75 -1.37 -14.26
CA THR A 46 14.53 -2.15 -14.07
C THR A 46 14.08 -2.03 -12.60
N PRO A 47 12.80 -2.07 -12.27
CA PRO A 47 12.32 -1.99 -10.89
C PRO A 47 13.06 -2.95 -9.96
N GLU A 48 13.20 -4.21 -10.38
CA GLU A 48 13.87 -5.24 -9.60
C GLU A 48 15.37 -4.96 -9.43
N GLY A 49 16.05 -4.52 -10.50
CA GLY A 49 17.47 -4.15 -10.47
C GLY A 49 17.72 -2.94 -9.57
N TYR A 50 16.80 -1.98 -9.58
CA TYR A 50 16.87 -0.79 -8.73
C TYR A 50 16.78 -1.15 -7.24
N VAL A 51 15.80 -1.95 -6.85
CA VAL A 51 15.61 -2.38 -5.45
C VAL A 51 16.82 -3.19 -4.96
N VAL A 52 17.29 -4.15 -5.77
CA VAL A 52 18.43 -5.00 -5.44
C VAL A 52 19.70 -4.18 -5.19
N GLU A 53 19.94 -3.14 -5.99
CA GLU A 53 21.12 -2.27 -5.83
C GLU A 53 21.10 -1.49 -4.50
N LYS A 54 19.92 -1.13 -3.99
CA LYS A 54 19.83 -0.38 -2.71
C LYS A 54 20.35 -1.16 -1.52
N PHE A 55 20.45 -2.47 -1.61
CA PHE A 55 21.07 -3.31 -0.60
C PHE A 55 22.60 -3.26 -0.57
N SER A 56 23.26 -2.51 -1.48
CA SER A 56 24.72 -2.29 -1.41
C SER A 56 25.10 -1.44 -0.19
N ASP A 57 24.29 -0.47 0.16
CA ASP A 57 24.54 0.55 1.18
C ASP A 57 23.44 0.68 2.24
N HIS A 58 22.30 0.01 2.06
CA HIS A 58 21.23 -0.03 3.06
C HIS A 58 21.00 -1.46 3.58
N ASP A 59 20.48 -1.55 4.80
CA ASP A 59 20.10 -2.83 5.39
C ASP A 59 18.59 -3.07 5.27
N LEU A 60 17.79 -2.01 5.35
CA LEU A 60 16.36 -2.06 5.20
C LEU A 60 15.92 -1.21 4.00
N VAL A 61 15.21 -1.83 3.09
CA VAL A 61 14.56 -1.16 1.95
C VAL A 61 13.07 -1.25 2.16
N PHE A 62 12.43 -0.10 2.41
CA PHE A 62 10.97 -0.02 2.50
C PHE A 62 10.40 0.25 1.11
N ILE A 63 9.40 -0.53 0.72
CA ILE A 63 8.56 -0.31 -0.46
C ILE A 63 7.13 -0.09 0.03
N GLY A 64 6.58 1.09 -0.28
CA GLY A 64 5.21 1.45 0.04
C GLY A 64 4.27 1.22 -1.14
N GLU A 65 3.16 0.52 -0.90
CA GLU A 65 2.15 0.27 -1.92
C GLU A 65 0.87 1.08 -1.70
N TYR A 66 0.16 1.33 -2.78
CA TYR A 66 -1.27 1.58 -2.78
C TYR A 66 -1.97 0.23 -2.91
N HIS A 67 -2.62 -0.21 -1.84
CA HIS A 67 -3.11 -1.59 -1.71
C HIS A 67 -3.90 -2.13 -2.92
N ARG A 68 -3.74 -3.42 -3.19
CA ARG A 68 -4.48 -4.22 -4.17
C ARG A 68 -4.10 -3.99 -5.64
N ILE A 69 -3.00 -3.30 -5.90
CA ILE A 69 -2.48 -3.14 -7.26
C ILE A 69 -1.68 -4.39 -7.63
N LYS A 70 -2.17 -5.12 -8.61
CA LYS A 70 -1.63 -6.44 -8.99
C LYS A 70 -0.13 -6.42 -9.29
N HIS A 71 0.31 -5.54 -10.20
CA HIS A 71 1.71 -5.51 -10.64
C HIS A 71 2.69 -5.05 -9.56
N ASP A 72 2.22 -4.35 -8.51
CA ASP A 72 3.05 -3.98 -7.36
C ASP A 72 3.33 -5.21 -6.49
N VAL A 73 2.32 -6.04 -6.25
CA VAL A 73 2.50 -7.28 -5.50
C VAL A 73 3.32 -8.30 -6.31
N GLU A 74 3.11 -8.39 -7.62
CA GLU A 74 3.93 -9.21 -8.53
C GLU A 74 5.40 -8.77 -8.54
N LEU A 75 5.69 -7.47 -8.42
CA LEU A 75 7.07 -6.97 -8.25
C LEU A 75 7.73 -7.56 -7.00
N ILE A 76 7.02 -7.58 -5.87
CA ILE A 76 7.53 -8.17 -4.63
C ILE A 76 7.83 -9.66 -4.80
N GLN A 77 6.93 -10.40 -5.44
CA GLN A 77 7.15 -11.82 -5.74
C GLN A 77 8.42 -12.02 -6.60
N ASN A 78 8.59 -11.18 -7.64
CA ASN A 78 9.75 -11.24 -8.54
C ASN A 78 11.07 -10.84 -7.87
N LEU A 79 11.02 -10.05 -6.79
CA LEU A 79 12.18 -9.68 -5.98
C LEU A 79 12.71 -10.84 -5.12
N ILE A 80 11.87 -11.75 -4.66
CA ILE A 80 12.26 -12.84 -3.74
C ILE A 80 13.48 -13.64 -4.25
N PRO A 81 13.50 -14.22 -5.46
CA PRO A 81 14.66 -14.96 -5.94
C PRO A 81 15.89 -14.05 -6.10
N ARG A 82 15.73 -12.80 -6.54
CA ARG A 82 16.84 -11.86 -6.75
C ARG A 82 17.47 -11.40 -5.43
N LEU A 83 16.65 -11.19 -4.40
CA LEU A 83 17.13 -10.91 -3.04
C LEU A 83 17.95 -12.08 -2.52
N TYR A 84 17.46 -13.30 -2.74
CA TYR A 84 18.20 -14.50 -2.35
C TYR A 84 19.58 -14.57 -3.01
N GLU A 85 19.69 -14.28 -4.31
CA GLU A 85 20.94 -14.28 -5.07
C GLU A 85 22.01 -13.34 -4.49
N ILE A 86 21.60 -12.16 -3.99
CA ILE A 86 22.51 -11.16 -3.40
C ILE A 86 22.74 -11.35 -1.89
N GLY A 87 22.21 -12.42 -1.29
CA GLY A 87 22.40 -12.71 0.13
C GLY A 87 21.37 -12.08 1.08
N VAL A 88 20.37 -11.33 0.59
CA VAL A 88 19.24 -10.86 1.39
C VAL A 88 18.23 -12.02 1.55
N ARG A 89 17.95 -12.38 2.78
CA ARG A 89 17.17 -13.59 3.12
C ARG A 89 15.78 -13.32 3.69
N ASN A 90 15.42 -12.05 3.86
CA ASN A 90 14.22 -11.69 4.58
C ASN A 90 13.36 -10.72 3.78
N LEU A 91 12.05 -10.99 3.77
CA LEU A 91 10.99 -10.11 3.35
C LEU A 91 10.03 -9.92 4.52
N GLY A 92 9.89 -8.69 5.02
CA GLY A 92 8.84 -8.33 5.97
C GLY A 92 7.60 -7.85 5.21
N ILE A 93 6.42 -8.36 5.55
CA ILE A 93 5.15 -7.94 4.95
C ILE A 93 4.15 -7.49 6.01
N GLU A 94 3.46 -6.38 5.76
CA GLU A 94 2.36 -5.92 6.62
C GLU A 94 1.22 -6.96 6.69
N MET A 95 0.87 -7.52 5.53
CA MET A 95 -0.30 -8.37 5.33
C MET A 95 -0.12 -9.76 5.93
N GLY A 96 -0.06 -9.82 7.27
CA GLY A 96 0.04 -11.06 8.02
C GLY A 96 0.32 -10.86 9.49
N CYS A 97 -0.16 -11.80 10.32
CA CYS A 97 0.03 -11.76 11.77
C CYS A 97 1.33 -12.43 12.19
N TYR A 98 2.18 -11.70 12.91
CA TYR A 98 3.42 -12.22 13.49
C TYR A 98 3.19 -13.36 14.49
N GLU A 99 2.03 -13.40 15.14
CA GLU A 99 1.65 -14.50 16.06
C GLU A 99 1.64 -15.87 15.42
N TYR A 100 1.51 -15.93 14.08
CA TYR A 100 1.49 -17.16 13.31
C TYR A 100 2.78 -17.37 12.50
N GLN A 101 3.89 -16.73 12.90
CA GLN A 101 5.16 -16.83 12.18
C GLN A 101 5.68 -18.24 12.04
N ASP A 102 5.49 -19.09 13.07
CA ASP A 102 5.83 -20.52 13.04
C ASP A 102 5.11 -21.27 11.90
N LYS A 103 3.86 -20.90 11.62
CA LYS A 103 3.07 -21.46 10.51
C LYS A 103 3.55 -20.97 9.15
N VAL A 104 3.93 -19.68 9.06
CA VAL A 104 4.55 -19.13 7.85
C VAL A 104 5.86 -19.86 7.56
N ASP A 105 6.75 -19.96 8.54
CA ASP A 105 8.04 -20.65 8.39
C ASP A 105 7.83 -22.13 7.99
N SER A 106 6.82 -22.81 8.56
CA SER A 106 6.44 -24.17 8.16
C SER A 106 5.93 -24.23 6.72
N LEU A 107 5.04 -23.30 6.31
CA LEU A 107 4.47 -23.26 4.97
C LEU A 107 5.54 -23.10 3.89
N ILE A 108 6.43 -22.12 4.06
CA ILE A 108 7.44 -21.79 3.04
C ILE A 108 8.64 -22.77 3.00
N THR A 109 8.71 -23.73 3.95
CA THR A 109 9.73 -24.77 3.99
C THR A 109 9.17 -26.18 3.81
N ALA A 110 7.85 -26.31 3.64
CA ALA A 110 7.15 -27.58 3.51
C ALA A 110 7.60 -28.36 2.25
N GLU A 111 7.44 -29.67 2.27
CA GLU A 111 7.70 -30.49 1.07
C GLU A 111 6.71 -30.21 -0.05
N LYS A 112 5.45 -29.93 0.30
CA LYS A 112 4.38 -29.52 -0.61
C LYS A 112 3.78 -28.21 -0.09
N TYR A 113 3.50 -27.28 -1.02
CA TYR A 113 2.82 -26.04 -0.67
C TYR A 113 1.38 -26.33 -0.25
N ASP A 114 0.96 -25.71 0.84
CA ASP A 114 -0.40 -25.81 1.37
C ASP A 114 -1.16 -24.50 1.13
N GLU A 115 -2.01 -24.48 0.11
CA GLU A 115 -2.80 -23.32 -0.26
C GLU A 115 -3.86 -22.98 0.80
N GLN A 116 -4.38 -23.99 1.48
CA GLN A 116 -5.38 -23.75 2.53
C GLN A 116 -4.74 -23.08 3.74
N LEU A 117 -3.50 -23.44 4.08
CA LEU A 117 -2.75 -22.77 5.13
C LEU A 117 -2.42 -21.32 4.75
N ALA A 118 -2.03 -21.05 3.51
CA ALA A 118 -1.78 -19.67 3.03
C ALA A 118 -3.04 -18.81 3.13
N ARG A 119 -4.18 -19.33 2.68
CA ARG A 119 -5.50 -18.67 2.80
C ARG A 119 -5.86 -18.43 4.26
N TRP A 120 -5.67 -19.41 5.11
CA TRP A 120 -5.94 -19.30 6.55
C TRP A 120 -5.07 -18.22 7.21
N LEU A 121 -3.77 -18.15 6.90
CA LEU A 121 -2.86 -17.12 7.40
C LEU A 121 -3.34 -15.71 7.03
N MET A 122 -3.73 -15.51 5.77
CA MET A 122 -4.26 -14.24 5.28
C MET A 122 -5.59 -13.88 5.95
N PHE A 123 -6.51 -14.86 6.07
CA PHE A 123 -7.79 -14.69 6.76
C PHE A 123 -7.61 -14.31 8.24
N LYS A 124 -6.61 -14.89 8.92
CA LYS A 124 -6.31 -14.56 10.32
C LYS A 124 -5.75 -13.15 10.49
N TRP A 125 -5.17 -12.56 9.47
CA TRP A 125 -4.80 -11.15 9.49
C TRP A 125 -5.99 -10.24 9.20
N SER A 126 -6.67 -10.45 8.08
CA SER A 126 -7.84 -9.65 7.71
C SER A 126 -8.87 -10.47 6.95
N VAL A 127 -10.09 -10.48 7.45
CA VAL A 127 -11.22 -11.23 6.86
C VAL A 127 -11.68 -10.69 5.50
N THR A 128 -11.14 -9.57 5.06
CA THR A 128 -11.44 -8.96 3.75
C THR A 128 -10.25 -8.97 2.79
N TRP A 129 -9.15 -9.69 3.12
CA TRP A 129 -7.92 -9.65 2.31
C TRP A 129 -7.72 -10.91 1.47
N GLY A 130 -8.79 -11.37 0.83
CA GLY A 130 -8.80 -12.58 -0.01
C GLY A 130 -8.21 -12.36 -1.41
N TYR A 131 -6.98 -11.87 -1.52
CA TYR A 131 -6.32 -11.57 -2.79
C TYR A 131 -5.19 -12.57 -3.08
N GLN A 132 -5.27 -13.20 -4.26
CA GLN A 132 -4.36 -14.29 -4.64
C GLN A 132 -2.90 -13.85 -4.68
N GLU A 133 -2.60 -12.68 -5.24
CA GLU A 133 -1.22 -12.21 -5.41
C GLU A 133 -0.50 -12.03 -4.07
N TYR A 134 -1.20 -11.63 -2.98
CA TYR A 134 -0.59 -11.55 -1.65
C TYR A 134 -0.29 -12.92 -1.07
N MET A 135 -1.17 -13.91 -1.25
CA MET A 135 -0.93 -15.30 -0.83
C MET A 135 0.21 -15.92 -1.63
N ASP A 136 0.36 -15.53 -2.90
CA ASP A 136 1.44 -16.01 -3.77
C ASP A 136 2.83 -15.47 -3.38
N ILE A 137 2.93 -14.46 -2.51
CA ILE A 137 4.22 -14.09 -1.88
C ILE A 137 4.78 -15.28 -1.09
N TYR A 138 3.95 -15.97 -0.29
CA TYR A 138 4.36 -17.19 0.43
C TYR A 138 4.71 -18.32 -0.54
N ARG A 139 3.92 -18.50 -1.60
CA ARG A 139 4.19 -19.48 -2.64
C ARG A 139 5.55 -19.25 -3.30
N LYS A 140 5.84 -17.99 -3.62
CA LYS A 140 7.12 -17.63 -4.26
C LYS A 140 8.32 -17.89 -3.37
N ALA A 141 8.20 -17.59 -2.08
CA ALA A 141 9.22 -17.93 -1.09
C ALA A 141 9.39 -19.45 -0.95
N TRP A 142 8.28 -20.20 -0.93
CA TRP A 142 8.31 -21.67 -0.95
C TRP A 142 9.01 -22.22 -2.20
N GLU A 143 8.70 -21.73 -3.40
CA GLU A 143 9.35 -22.12 -4.66
C GLU A 143 10.88 -21.96 -4.59
N VAL A 144 11.33 -20.78 -4.12
CA VAL A 144 12.76 -20.54 -3.90
C VAL A 144 13.32 -21.53 -2.91
N ASN A 145 12.75 -21.69 -1.74
CA ASN A 145 13.21 -22.59 -0.70
C ASN A 145 13.23 -24.05 -1.15
N LYS A 146 12.25 -24.47 -1.94
CA LYS A 146 12.18 -25.84 -2.50
C LYS A 146 13.30 -26.14 -3.50
N SER A 147 13.76 -25.13 -4.23
CA SER A 147 14.86 -25.29 -5.18
C SER A 147 16.26 -25.35 -4.55
N LEU A 148 16.37 -24.99 -3.26
CA LEU A 148 17.65 -24.89 -2.56
C LEU A 148 18.14 -26.23 -2.06
N PRO A 149 19.49 -26.44 -1.99
CA PRO A 149 20.10 -27.54 -1.28
C PRO A 149 19.56 -27.63 0.18
N LYS A 150 19.56 -28.84 0.74
CA LYS A 150 19.01 -29.10 2.07
C LYS A 150 19.63 -28.22 3.16
N ASP A 151 20.92 -27.96 3.07
CA ASP A 151 21.70 -27.23 4.08
C ASP A 151 21.83 -25.72 3.75
N ALA A 152 21.24 -25.25 2.66
CA ALA A 152 21.28 -23.84 2.32
C ALA A 152 20.40 -23.02 3.27
N PRO A 153 20.82 -21.78 3.64
CA PRO A 153 19.96 -20.86 4.39
C PRO A 153 18.65 -20.63 3.65
N ARG A 154 17.54 -20.67 4.36
CA ARG A 154 16.20 -20.47 3.76
C ARG A 154 15.91 -18.98 3.62
N PHE A 155 15.12 -18.63 2.58
CA PHE A 155 14.47 -17.34 2.48
C PHE A 155 13.30 -17.30 3.48
N ARG A 156 13.13 -16.18 4.16
CA ARG A 156 12.05 -15.99 5.15
C ARG A 156 11.08 -14.91 4.70
N VAL A 157 9.80 -15.16 4.87
CA VAL A 157 8.76 -14.12 4.89
C VAL A 157 8.37 -13.93 6.34
N VAL A 158 8.47 -12.70 6.83
CA VAL A 158 8.12 -12.34 8.21
C VAL A 158 6.87 -11.46 8.18
N ASN A 159 5.79 -11.95 8.76
CA ASN A 159 4.58 -11.19 8.96
C ASN A 159 4.83 -10.12 10.02
N LEU A 160 4.48 -8.86 9.75
CA LEU A 160 4.86 -7.74 10.62
C LEU A 160 3.74 -7.28 11.54
N ASP A 161 2.48 -7.51 11.17
CA ASP A 161 1.32 -6.96 11.88
C ASP A 161 0.70 -8.00 12.83
N TYR A 162 -0.41 -7.68 13.41
CA TYR A 162 -1.23 -8.54 14.26
C TYR A 162 -2.71 -8.37 13.91
N ARG A 163 -3.56 -9.27 14.38
CA ARG A 163 -5.01 -9.14 14.23
C ARG A 163 -5.59 -8.35 15.40
N PRO A 164 -6.11 -7.14 15.21
CA PRO A 164 -6.87 -6.47 16.26
C PRO A 164 -8.11 -7.28 16.65
N ASN A 165 -8.52 -7.17 17.91
CA ASN A 165 -9.71 -7.86 18.43
C ASN A 165 -10.99 -7.17 17.97
N TRP A 166 -11.23 -7.10 16.64
CA TRP A 166 -12.40 -6.44 16.06
C TRP A 166 -13.71 -7.02 16.54
N ASN A 167 -13.75 -8.29 16.97
CA ASN A 167 -14.92 -8.91 17.59
C ASN A 167 -15.37 -8.20 18.88
N LEU A 168 -14.51 -7.40 19.50
CA LEU A 168 -14.84 -6.55 20.67
C LEU A 168 -15.29 -5.15 20.27
N ALA A 169 -15.20 -4.78 18.98
CA ALA A 169 -15.57 -3.44 18.54
C ALA A 169 -17.09 -3.24 18.57
N GLU A 170 -17.51 -2.04 18.96
CA GLU A 170 -18.89 -1.56 19.02
C GLU A 170 -19.09 -0.39 18.06
N GLU A 171 -20.35 0.01 17.79
CA GLU A 171 -20.65 1.17 16.93
C GLU A 171 -20.10 2.47 17.51
N GLU A 172 -20.04 2.59 18.82
CA GLU A 172 -19.44 3.72 19.55
C GLU A 172 -18.20 3.23 20.31
N MET A 173 -17.03 3.69 19.86
CA MET A 173 -15.74 3.26 20.38
C MET A 173 -15.24 4.21 21.47
N THR A 174 -15.15 3.73 22.72
CA THR A 174 -14.47 4.46 23.80
C THR A 174 -12.94 4.26 23.77
N PRO A 175 -12.16 5.15 24.42
CA PRO A 175 -10.71 4.95 24.53
C PRO A 175 -10.33 3.60 25.16
N GLU A 176 -11.07 3.12 26.17
CA GLU A 176 -10.83 1.84 26.84
C GLU A 176 -11.16 0.67 25.90
N LEU A 177 -12.18 0.80 25.05
CA LEU A 177 -12.51 -0.22 24.07
C LEU A 177 -11.47 -0.26 22.94
N TRP A 178 -10.99 0.90 22.50
CA TRP A 178 -9.87 0.96 21.55
C TRP A 178 -8.62 0.26 22.07
N GLN A 179 -8.28 0.41 23.36
CA GLN A 179 -7.14 -0.32 23.95
C GLN A 179 -7.35 -1.84 23.94
N LYS A 180 -8.58 -2.32 24.16
CA LYS A 180 -8.87 -3.76 24.09
C LYS A 180 -8.83 -4.29 22.67
N VAL A 181 -9.34 -3.53 21.70
CA VAL A 181 -9.28 -3.89 20.28
C VAL A 181 -7.83 -3.88 19.79
N ARG A 182 -7.08 -2.82 20.06
CA ARG A 182 -5.65 -2.67 19.70
C ARG A 182 -4.72 -3.15 20.82
N HIS A 183 -4.90 -4.37 21.26
CA HIS A 183 -4.25 -4.96 22.45
C HIS A 183 -2.70 -5.03 22.38
N LYS A 184 -2.10 -4.78 21.21
CA LYS A 184 -0.64 -4.70 21.00
C LYS A 184 -0.14 -3.32 20.62
N GLY A 185 -0.94 -2.27 20.88
CA GLY A 185 -0.65 -0.91 20.43
C GLY A 185 -1.15 -0.63 19.02
N THR A 186 -0.57 0.38 18.38
CA THR A 186 -0.88 0.64 16.96
C THR A 186 -0.20 -0.37 16.06
N THR A 187 -0.75 -0.59 14.85
CA THR A 187 -0.12 -1.40 13.80
C THR A 187 1.33 -0.94 13.55
N ASP A 188 1.55 0.37 13.44
CA ASP A 188 2.88 0.94 13.21
C ASP A 188 3.89 0.61 14.32
N GLU A 189 3.50 0.75 15.60
CA GLU A 189 4.35 0.40 16.74
C GLU A 189 4.68 -1.09 16.75
N HIS A 190 3.69 -1.94 16.51
CA HIS A 190 3.88 -3.39 16.47
C HIS A 190 4.81 -3.80 15.32
N MET A 191 4.56 -3.31 14.10
CA MET A 191 5.41 -3.59 12.95
C MET A 191 6.85 -3.12 13.19
N ALA A 192 7.04 -1.91 13.71
CA ALA A 192 8.36 -1.41 14.04
C ALA A 192 9.08 -2.30 15.07
N GLN A 193 8.36 -2.79 16.08
CA GLN A 193 8.94 -3.71 17.06
C GLN A 193 9.37 -5.04 16.41
N VAL A 194 8.56 -5.61 15.55
CA VAL A 194 8.90 -6.85 14.82
C VAL A 194 10.12 -6.62 13.92
N ILE A 195 10.14 -5.52 13.16
CA ILE A 195 11.29 -5.16 12.29
C ILE A 195 12.57 -5.02 13.12
N MET A 196 12.52 -4.33 14.26
CA MET A 196 13.67 -4.21 15.16
C MET A 196 14.15 -5.59 15.60
N THR A 197 13.27 -6.40 16.15
CA THR A 197 13.61 -7.71 16.73
C THR A 197 14.06 -8.73 15.69
N GLU A 198 13.42 -8.78 14.52
CA GLU A 198 13.69 -9.79 13.51
C GLU A 198 14.88 -9.43 12.60
N PHE A 199 15.12 -8.16 12.36
CA PHE A 199 16.13 -7.75 11.39
C PHE A 199 17.23 -6.87 12.00
N VAL A 200 16.88 -5.74 12.61
CA VAL A 200 17.87 -4.75 13.06
C VAL A 200 18.79 -5.30 14.16
N ASP A 201 18.20 -5.86 15.22
CA ASP A 201 18.94 -6.41 16.38
C ASP A 201 19.78 -7.64 16.01
N LYS A 202 19.40 -8.32 14.93
CA LYS A 202 20.13 -9.47 14.39
C LYS A 202 21.15 -9.09 13.31
N GLY A 203 21.26 -7.80 12.95
CA GLY A 203 22.15 -7.33 11.89
C GLY A 203 21.81 -7.89 10.49
N GLN A 204 20.53 -8.16 10.24
CA GLN A 204 20.06 -8.76 8.99
C GLN A 204 19.50 -7.71 8.05
N LYS A 205 19.72 -7.92 6.75
CA LYS A 205 19.07 -7.13 5.69
C LYS A 205 17.69 -7.68 5.39
N ALA A 206 16.73 -6.76 5.13
CA ALA A 206 15.37 -7.13 4.76
C ALA A 206 14.73 -6.12 3.80
N LEU A 207 13.93 -6.63 2.86
CA LEU A 207 12.92 -5.85 2.14
C LEU A 207 11.68 -5.75 3.03
N ILE A 208 11.13 -4.55 3.18
CA ILE A 208 9.88 -4.32 3.93
C ILE A 208 8.81 -3.85 2.95
N PHE A 209 7.72 -4.57 2.87
CA PHE A 209 6.58 -4.27 2.00
C PHE A 209 5.32 -4.00 2.82
N SER A 210 4.79 -2.81 2.69
CA SER A 210 3.61 -2.35 3.43
C SER A 210 2.86 -1.26 2.67
N GLY A 211 1.67 -0.89 3.13
CA GLY A 211 1.03 0.32 2.64
C GLY A 211 1.95 1.55 2.79
N SER A 212 1.92 2.46 1.80
CA SER A 212 2.82 3.63 1.72
C SER A 212 2.92 4.40 3.02
N HIS A 213 1.81 4.58 3.75
CA HIS A 213 1.83 5.33 5.00
C HIS A 213 2.69 4.68 6.09
N HIS A 214 2.69 3.35 6.17
CA HIS A 214 3.52 2.61 7.13
C HIS A 214 5.00 2.64 6.74
N ALA A 215 5.31 2.77 5.45
CA ALA A 215 6.65 2.77 4.91
C ALA A 215 7.38 4.12 5.01
N PHE A 216 6.70 5.22 5.28
CA PHE A 216 7.31 6.55 5.39
C PHE A 216 8.46 6.56 6.39
N THR A 217 9.66 6.96 5.93
CA THR A 217 10.89 7.01 6.73
C THR A 217 11.16 8.43 7.24
N HIS A 218 11.71 9.30 6.42
CA HIS A 218 12.04 10.68 6.79
C HIS A 218 10.86 11.65 6.62
N TYR A 219 9.84 11.30 5.86
CA TYR A 219 8.63 12.08 5.69
C TYR A 219 7.69 11.90 6.89
N TYR A 220 7.17 13.01 7.39
CA TYR A 220 6.17 13.02 8.47
C TYR A 220 4.81 13.41 7.93
N GLN A 221 3.84 12.52 8.05
CA GLN A 221 2.50 12.73 7.54
C GLN A 221 1.77 13.82 8.34
N PRO A 222 1.09 14.80 7.67
CA PRO A 222 0.32 15.81 8.37
C PRO A 222 -0.85 15.20 9.17
N ILE A 223 -1.12 15.79 10.32
CA ILE A 223 -2.34 15.59 11.09
C ILE A 223 -3.21 16.79 10.81
N TYR A 224 -4.24 16.61 10.00
CA TYR A 224 -5.14 17.67 9.56
C TYR A 224 -6.59 17.35 9.91
N ASP A 225 -7.25 18.32 10.49
CA ASP A 225 -8.67 18.25 10.84
C ASP A 225 -9.49 18.90 9.72
N TYR A 226 -10.19 18.08 8.93
CA TYR A 226 -10.98 18.55 7.80
C TYR A 226 -12.27 19.28 8.22
N GLU A 227 -12.79 19.03 9.43
CA GLU A 227 -13.97 19.73 9.94
C GLU A 227 -13.63 21.16 10.36
N THR A 228 -12.55 21.34 11.12
CA THR A 228 -12.05 22.64 11.56
C THR A 228 -11.12 23.32 10.57
N LYS A 229 -10.66 22.61 9.55
CA LYS A 229 -9.65 23.04 8.56
C LYS A 229 -8.33 23.46 9.20
N GLU A 230 -7.92 22.75 10.26
CA GLU A 230 -6.73 23.09 11.02
C GLU A 230 -5.65 22.02 10.87
N PHE A 231 -4.44 22.48 10.60
CA PHE A 231 -3.25 21.66 10.72
C PHE A 231 -2.89 21.51 12.22
N LYS A 232 -2.85 20.26 12.71
CA LYS A 232 -2.58 19.94 14.13
C LYS A 232 -1.13 19.55 14.39
N GLY A 233 -0.32 19.37 13.35
CA GLY A 233 1.08 18.94 13.46
C GLY A 233 1.39 17.74 12.55
N PHE A 234 2.52 17.09 12.82
CA PHE A 234 2.98 15.94 12.05
C PHE A 234 2.97 14.65 12.87
N SER A 235 2.52 13.56 12.26
CA SER A 235 2.69 12.21 12.78
C SER A 235 4.14 11.75 12.53
N LYS A 236 4.80 11.26 13.60
CA LYS A 236 6.16 10.70 13.56
C LYS A 236 6.17 9.23 13.99
N GLN A 237 5.01 8.59 13.92
CA GLN A 237 4.78 7.27 14.52
C GLN A 237 4.50 6.19 13.50
N ARG A 238 4.76 6.44 12.20
CA ARG A 238 4.70 5.40 11.19
C ARG A 238 5.83 4.38 11.42
N ALA A 239 5.61 3.13 11.06
CA ALA A 239 6.62 2.08 11.28
C ALA A 239 7.97 2.48 10.70
N GLY A 240 8.00 2.97 9.45
CA GLY A 240 9.21 3.49 8.81
C GLY A 240 9.82 4.67 9.56
N ASN A 241 9.02 5.65 10.10
CA ASN A 241 9.53 6.76 10.90
C ASN A 241 10.24 6.27 12.18
N ILE A 242 9.63 5.29 12.87
CA ILE A 242 10.19 4.72 14.11
C ILE A 242 11.55 4.07 13.81
N ILE A 243 11.62 3.26 12.74
CA ILE A 243 12.87 2.60 12.33
C ILE A 243 13.92 3.63 11.88
N TYR A 244 13.52 4.57 11.00
CA TYR A 244 14.41 5.62 10.50
C TYR A 244 15.02 6.45 11.66
N SER A 245 14.25 6.74 12.69
CA SER A 245 14.75 7.47 13.88
C SER A 245 15.89 6.74 14.63
N LYS A 246 16.02 5.41 14.44
CA LYS A 246 17.03 4.58 15.09
C LYS A 246 18.28 4.34 14.24
N ILE A 247 18.07 4.16 12.95
CA ILE A 247 19.12 3.77 11.99
C ILE A 247 19.01 4.54 10.67
N PRO A 248 19.02 5.90 10.65
CA PRO A 248 18.70 6.72 9.49
C PRO A 248 19.57 6.44 8.26
N ASP A 249 20.86 6.14 8.47
CA ASP A 249 21.82 5.91 7.39
C ASP A 249 21.75 4.48 6.80
N ARG A 250 20.88 3.62 7.33
CA ARG A 250 20.75 2.21 6.92
C ARG A 250 19.40 1.85 6.34
N VAL A 251 18.52 2.85 6.18
CA VAL A 251 17.13 2.68 5.73
C VAL A 251 16.84 3.60 4.55
N ILE A 252 16.18 3.07 3.55
CA ILE A 252 15.69 3.83 2.39
C ILE A 252 14.21 3.54 2.14
N TYR A 253 13.47 4.55 1.66
CA TYR A 253 12.09 4.42 1.24
C TYR A 253 11.94 4.62 -0.26
N ILE A 254 11.30 3.64 -0.91
CA ILE A 254 10.97 3.65 -2.33
C ILE A 254 9.45 3.71 -2.48
N GLU A 255 8.97 4.76 -3.14
CA GLU A 255 7.56 4.93 -3.49
C GLU A 255 7.23 4.15 -4.76
N LEU A 256 6.15 3.39 -4.76
CA LEU A 256 5.53 2.84 -5.98
C LEU A 256 4.60 3.88 -6.59
N HIS A 257 4.61 4.01 -7.92
CA HIS A 257 3.73 4.95 -8.61
C HIS A 257 2.26 4.62 -8.35
N ALA A 258 1.56 5.53 -7.68
CA ALA A 258 0.16 5.38 -7.33
C ALA A 258 -0.48 6.76 -7.11
N PRO A 259 -1.81 6.90 -7.14
CA PRO A 259 -2.47 8.17 -6.85
C PRO A 259 -2.15 8.68 -5.45
N TRP A 260 -2.11 10.00 -5.30
CA TRP A 260 -1.99 10.68 -4.02
C TRP A 260 -3.31 11.31 -3.61
N TRP A 261 -3.59 11.35 -2.31
CA TRP A 261 -4.77 12.01 -1.79
C TRP A 261 -4.76 13.51 -2.09
N ALA A 262 -5.91 14.03 -2.56
CA ALA A 262 -6.07 15.44 -2.82
C ALA A 262 -6.10 16.25 -1.52
N LYS A 263 -5.59 17.49 -1.57
CA LYS A 263 -5.49 18.39 -0.42
C LYS A 263 -6.85 18.83 0.12
N GLU A 264 -7.79 19.08 -0.77
CA GLU A 264 -9.10 19.63 -0.41
C GLU A 264 -10.09 18.57 0.10
N ASN A 265 -9.93 17.33 -0.34
CA ASN A 265 -10.82 16.22 0.02
C ASN A 265 -10.09 14.89 -0.10
N LEU A 266 -10.05 14.10 0.97
CA LEU A 266 -9.42 12.77 0.99
C LEU A 266 -10.13 11.71 0.15
N ASP A 267 -11.39 11.94 -0.24
CA ASP A 267 -12.10 11.06 -1.15
C ASP A 267 -11.67 11.25 -2.62
N ASP A 268 -10.96 12.35 -2.90
CA ASP A 268 -10.42 12.66 -4.21
C ASP A 268 -8.93 12.27 -4.30
N GLU A 269 -8.53 11.83 -5.47
CA GLU A 269 -7.15 11.41 -5.75
C GLU A 269 -6.56 12.25 -6.88
N ASN A 270 -5.27 12.56 -6.77
CA ASN A 270 -4.49 13.31 -7.74
C ASN A 270 -3.38 12.44 -8.33
N TYR A 271 -2.92 12.79 -9.53
CA TYR A 271 -1.67 12.28 -10.06
C TYR A 271 -0.50 12.78 -9.21
N PRO A 272 0.46 11.92 -8.81
CA PRO A 272 1.66 12.35 -8.08
C PRO A 272 2.38 13.48 -8.82
N VAL A 273 2.81 14.50 -8.07
CA VAL A 273 3.49 15.70 -8.58
C VAL A 273 2.80 16.31 -9.78
N GLY A 274 1.46 16.37 -9.74
CA GLY A 274 0.63 16.97 -10.79
C GLY A 274 0.69 16.24 -12.14
N GLY A 275 1.02 14.94 -12.17
CA GLY A 275 1.07 14.11 -13.38
C GLY A 275 2.34 14.27 -14.22
N VAL A 276 3.35 15.00 -13.71
CA VAL A 276 4.61 15.20 -14.44
C VAL A 276 5.31 13.89 -14.71
N ILE A 277 5.32 12.94 -13.74
CA ILE A 277 5.93 11.61 -13.92
C ILE A 277 5.24 10.88 -15.06
N ASP A 278 3.90 10.84 -15.08
CA ASP A 278 3.13 10.19 -16.14
C ASP A 278 3.43 10.76 -17.52
N GLU A 279 3.59 12.07 -17.63
CA GLU A 279 3.94 12.73 -18.90
C GLU A 279 5.36 12.36 -19.35
N ILE A 280 6.34 12.40 -18.45
CA ILE A 280 7.71 12.00 -18.76
C ILE A 280 7.77 10.52 -19.16
N MET A 281 7.03 9.67 -18.47
CA MET A 281 7.02 8.23 -18.77
C MET A 281 6.38 7.91 -20.12
N LYS A 282 5.43 8.70 -20.61
CA LYS A 282 4.92 8.56 -22.00
C LYS A 282 6.03 8.79 -23.03
N GLU A 283 6.91 9.77 -22.83
CA GLU A 283 8.09 9.95 -23.69
C GLU A 283 9.05 8.76 -23.61
N PHE A 284 9.11 8.10 -22.47
CA PHE A 284 9.84 6.85 -22.23
C PHE A 284 9.09 5.58 -22.67
N LYS A 285 7.98 5.72 -23.44
CA LYS A 285 7.15 4.60 -23.92
C LYS A 285 6.62 3.73 -22.77
N ASN A 286 6.31 4.34 -21.65
CA ASN A 286 5.81 3.71 -20.43
C ASN A 286 6.69 2.54 -19.95
N LYS A 287 7.98 2.66 -20.12
CA LYS A 287 8.94 1.65 -19.69
C LYS A 287 8.91 1.51 -18.17
N ARG A 288 8.91 0.27 -17.68
CA ARG A 288 9.07 -0.01 -16.25
C ARG A 288 10.45 0.41 -15.79
N VAL A 289 10.52 1.31 -14.81
CA VAL A 289 11.78 1.87 -14.32
C VAL A 289 11.76 2.09 -12.81
N GLY A 290 12.96 1.97 -12.19
CA GLY A 290 13.27 2.50 -10.87
C GLY A 290 14.38 3.54 -11.00
N PHE A 291 14.30 4.61 -10.20
CA PHE A 291 15.27 5.70 -10.21
C PHE A 291 15.34 6.42 -8.86
N ASP A 292 16.48 7.05 -8.60
CA ASP A 292 16.66 7.86 -7.42
C ASP A 292 15.89 9.19 -7.53
N VAL A 293 15.33 9.60 -6.42
CA VAL A 293 14.61 10.86 -6.27
C VAL A 293 15.49 11.89 -5.60
N LYS A 294 16.02 11.56 -4.43
CA LYS A 294 16.83 12.48 -3.62
C LYS A 294 18.11 12.90 -4.34
N GLY A 295 18.36 14.21 -4.41
CA GLY A 295 19.53 14.76 -5.10
C GLY A 295 19.45 14.78 -6.64
N THR A 296 18.30 14.49 -7.22
CA THR A 296 18.06 14.43 -8.67
C THR A 296 17.07 15.49 -9.15
N PRO A 297 16.91 15.70 -10.46
CA PRO A 297 15.86 16.58 -10.98
C PRO A 297 14.46 16.19 -10.55
N PHE A 298 14.15 14.88 -10.45
CA PHE A 298 12.86 14.40 -9.97
C PHE A 298 12.57 14.81 -8.53
N GLY A 299 13.60 14.88 -7.68
CA GLY A 299 13.45 15.31 -6.29
C GLY A 299 12.99 16.76 -6.13
N LYS A 300 13.15 17.60 -7.15
CA LYS A 300 12.72 19.01 -7.14
C LYS A 300 11.26 19.21 -7.57
N LEU A 301 10.58 18.15 -8.04
CA LEU A 301 9.20 18.24 -8.48
C LEU A 301 8.29 18.58 -7.30
N ARG A 302 7.59 19.71 -7.39
CA ARG A 302 6.68 20.21 -6.34
C ARG A 302 5.26 19.70 -6.55
N ASP A 303 4.54 19.51 -5.45
CA ASP A 303 3.10 19.25 -5.45
C ASP A 303 2.43 19.91 -4.24
N ASP A 304 1.84 21.07 -4.44
CA ASP A 304 1.16 21.82 -3.38
C ASP A 304 -0.33 21.45 -3.25
N ASP A 305 -0.85 20.58 -4.14
CA ASP A 305 -2.25 20.19 -4.25
C ASP A 305 -2.56 18.82 -3.61
N THR A 306 -1.55 18.18 -3.07
CA THR A 306 -1.73 16.90 -2.36
C THR A 306 -1.92 17.09 -0.85
N TYR A 307 -2.66 16.18 -0.21
CA TYR A 307 -2.76 16.09 1.25
C TYR A 307 -1.38 16.05 1.91
N TYR A 308 -0.42 15.38 1.28
CA TYR A 308 0.92 15.19 1.83
C TYR A 308 1.73 16.50 1.95
N SER A 309 1.31 17.55 1.25
CA SER A 309 1.97 18.88 1.30
C SER A 309 1.54 19.73 2.50
N ILE A 310 0.47 19.37 3.20
CA ILE A 310 -0.09 20.18 4.29
C ILE A 310 0.95 20.38 5.40
N GLY A 311 1.19 21.61 5.81
CA GLY A 311 2.14 21.96 6.86
C GLY A 311 3.60 22.11 6.41
N TYR A 312 3.94 21.74 5.18
CA TYR A 312 5.26 21.97 4.60
C TYR A 312 5.29 23.31 3.85
N GLU A 313 6.34 24.11 4.05
CA GLU A 313 6.57 25.37 3.27
C GLU A 313 6.89 25.03 1.81
N GLU A 314 7.73 24.02 1.61
CA GLU A 314 8.05 23.45 0.31
C GLU A 314 7.87 21.94 0.37
N PHE A 315 6.97 21.43 -0.46
CA PHE A 315 6.77 20.01 -0.62
C PHE A 315 7.17 19.57 -2.03
N THR A 316 8.12 18.65 -2.07
CA THR A 316 8.66 18.09 -3.31
C THR A 316 8.65 16.56 -3.24
N LEU A 317 8.88 15.89 -4.37
CA LEU A 317 8.96 14.44 -4.40
C LEU A 317 10.05 13.91 -3.43
N SER A 318 11.20 14.61 -3.30
CA SER A 318 12.23 14.23 -2.34
C SER A 318 11.87 14.46 -0.87
N THR A 319 10.79 15.19 -0.59
CA THR A 319 10.26 15.32 0.77
C THR A 319 9.63 14.01 1.22
N ILE A 320 9.00 13.24 0.31
CA ILE A 320 8.26 12.06 0.66
C ILE A 320 9.07 10.76 0.50
N CYS A 321 9.92 10.64 -0.54
CA CYS A 321 10.64 9.40 -0.83
C CYS A 321 12.09 9.63 -1.29
N ASP A 322 12.93 8.60 -1.14
CA ASP A 322 14.32 8.58 -1.61
C ASP A 322 14.42 8.06 -3.04
N GLY A 323 13.56 7.12 -3.39
CA GLY A 323 13.51 6.47 -4.70
C GLY A 323 12.08 6.28 -5.18
N TYR A 324 11.94 6.02 -6.47
CA TYR A 324 10.64 5.89 -7.13
C TYR A 324 10.64 4.74 -8.14
N ILE A 325 9.54 4.02 -8.19
CA ILE A 325 9.31 2.96 -9.18
C ILE A 325 8.04 3.27 -9.97
N PHE A 326 8.19 3.38 -11.28
CA PHE A 326 7.09 3.46 -12.23
C PHE A 326 6.97 2.13 -12.99
N GLN A 327 5.79 1.55 -13.01
CA GLN A 327 5.55 0.28 -13.70
C GLN A 327 4.56 0.40 -14.85
N LYS A 328 3.47 1.16 -14.69
CA LYS A 328 2.42 1.40 -15.67
C LYS A 328 1.85 2.81 -15.50
N GLN A 329 1.11 3.29 -16.49
CA GLN A 329 0.23 4.45 -16.34
C GLN A 329 -0.95 4.08 -15.42
N LEU A 330 -1.47 5.04 -14.63
CA LEU A 330 -2.59 4.79 -13.73
C LEU A 330 -3.84 4.25 -14.46
N SER A 331 -4.03 4.65 -15.73
CA SER A 331 -5.12 4.14 -16.59
C SER A 331 -5.05 2.63 -16.87
N ASP A 332 -3.86 2.03 -16.73
CA ASP A 332 -3.58 0.64 -17.09
C ASP A 332 -3.49 -0.27 -15.85
N TYR A 333 -3.87 0.25 -14.67
CA TYR A 333 -3.79 -0.50 -13.42
C TYR A 333 -4.88 -1.57 -13.35
N GLU A 334 -4.49 -2.73 -12.87
CA GLU A 334 -5.36 -3.87 -12.59
C GLU A 334 -5.31 -4.17 -11.09
N GLY A 335 -6.45 -4.52 -10.53
CA GLY A 335 -6.52 -5.01 -9.16
C GLY A 335 -6.10 -6.47 -9.05
N CYS A 336 -5.75 -6.87 -7.83
CA CYS A 336 -5.45 -8.26 -7.51
C CYS A 336 -6.65 -9.18 -7.76
N ALA A 337 -6.38 -10.42 -8.11
CA ALA A 337 -7.39 -11.46 -8.27
C ALA A 337 -7.98 -11.86 -6.91
N VAL A 338 -9.30 -11.94 -6.83
CA VAL A 338 -9.97 -12.36 -5.60
C VAL A 338 -10.09 -13.88 -5.56
N ASP A 339 -9.67 -14.47 -4.45
CA ASP A 339 -9.93 -15.87 -4.13
C ASP A 339 -11.39 -16.04 -3.69
N THR A 340 -12.20 -16.64 -4.53
CA THR A 340 -13.64 -16.85 -4.25
C THR A 340 -13.91 -17.84 -3.14
N ASP A 341 -12.91 -18.66 -2.77
CA ASP A 341 -12.98 -19.63 -1.66
C ASP A 341 -12.47 -19.04 -0.33
N PHE A 342 -12.17 -17.72 -0.30
CA PHE A 342 -11.62 -17.07 0.89
C PHE A 342 -12.64 -17.01 2.05
N ILE A 343 -13.90 -16.72 1.74
CA ILE A 343 -15.00 -16.77 2.70
C ILE A 343 -15.91 -17.95 2.34
N THR A 344 -16.06 -18.86 3.30
CA THR A 344 -16.87 -20.09 3.17
C THR A 344 -17.93 -20.12 4.25
N GLU A 345 -18.91 -21.03 4.16
CA GLU A 345 -19.89 -21.26 5.22
C GLU A 345 -19.23 -21.55 6.58
N GLU A 346 -18.06 -22.23 6.57
CA GLU A 346 -17.36 -22.64 7.80
C GLU A 346 -16.72 -21.44 8.53
N ASN A 347 -16.22 -20.42 7.80
CA ASN A 347 -15.52 -19.27 8.39
C ASN A 347 -16.33 -17.96 8.37
N PHE A 348 -17.54 -17.99 7.78
CA PHE A 348 -18.36 -16.78 7.59
C PHE A 348 -18.70 -16.09 8.91
N GLN A 349 -19.10 -16.85 9.95
CA GLN A 349 -19.42 -16.27 11.23
C GLN A 349 -18.21 -15.54 11.85
N GLU A 350 -17.03 -16.13 11.80
CA GLU A 350 -15.79 -15.46 12.23
C GLU A 350 -15.49 -14.24 11.37
N ALA A 351 -15.72 -14.31 10.05
CA ALA A 351 -15.52 -13.18 9.16
C ALA A 351 -16.38 -11.98 9.56
N ILE A 352 -17.65 -12.21 9.88
CA ILE A 352 -18.57 -11.15 10.32
C ILE A 352 -18.13 -10.57 11.68
N GLU A 353 -17.78 -11.40 12.64
CA GLU A 353 -17.35 -10.96 13.96
C GLU A 353 -16.09 -10.08 13.92
N TYR A 354 -15.16 -10.39 13.00
CA TYR A 354 -13.90 -9.66 12.85
C TYR A 354 -13.92 -8.59 11.76
N LEU A 355 -15.07 -8.34 11.13
CA LEU A 355 -15.20 -7.23 10.19
C LEU A 355 -15.05 -5.89 10.95
N PRO A 356 -14.06 -5.04 10.59
CA PRO A 356 -13.78 -3.80 11.33
C PRO A 356 -14.98 -2.83 11.37
N ASN A 357 -15.72 -2.74 10.27
CA ASN A 357 -16.93 -1.93 10.21
C ASN A 357 -18.12 -2.65 10.87
N VAL A 358 -18.31 -2.38 12.16
CA VAL A 358 -19.39 -2.98 12.97
C VAL A 358 -20.77 -2.74 12.35
N ARG A 359 -21.02 -1.54 11.82
CA ARG A 359 -22.30 -1.21 11.19
C ARG A 359 -22.57 -2.02 9.93
N ALA A 360 -21.51 -2.43 9.23
CA ALA A 360 -21.65 -3.23 8.02
C ALA A 360 -21.99 -4.70 8.31
N ARG A 361 -21.66 -5.24 9.50
CA ARG A 361 -21.84 -6.65 9.85
C ARG A 361 -23.26 -7.17 9.59
N LYS A 362 -24.26 -6.35 9.90
CA LYS A 362 -25.70 -6.70 9.74
C LYS A 362 -26.17 -6.79 8.28
N PHE A 363 -25.39 -6.31 7.33
CA PHE A 363 -25.78 -6.32 5.92
C PHE A 363 -25.34 -7.61 5.19
N PHE A 364 -24.48 -8.41 5.82
CA PHE A 364 -24.02 -9.67 5.27
C PHE A 364 -24.74 -10.83 5.94
N THR A 365 -25.40 -11.65 5.13
CA THR A 365 -26.18 -12.81 5.58
C THR A 365 -25.64 -14.12 5.05
N LYS A 366 -24.72 -14.07 4.06
CA LYS A 366 -24.09 -15.22 3.42
C LYS A 366 -22.70 -14.88 2.87
N PRO A 367 -21.81 -15.86 2.70
CA PRO A 367 -20.43 -15.67 2.25
C PRO A 367 -20.29 -14.86 0.96
N GLU A 368 -21.13 -15.11 -0.04
CA GLU A 368 -21.01 -14.48 -1.35
C GLU A 368 -21.19 -12.96 -1.30
N GLU A 369 -21.95 -12.45 -0.33
CA GLU A 369 -22.15 -11.01 -0.16
C GLU A 369 -20.86 -10.32 0.30
N LEU A 370 -20.11 -10.96 1.21
CA LEU A 370 -18.82 -10.43 1.65
C LEU A 370 -17.74 -10.60 0.58
N ILE A 371 -17.73 -11.71 -0.16
CA ILE A 371 -16.86 -11.89 -1.33
C ILE A 371 -17.11 -10.79 -2.37
N ASN A 372 -18.37 -10.43 -2.62
CA ASN A 372 -18.69 -9.35 -3.57
C ASN A 372 -18.14 -7.99 -3.12
N GLU A 373 -18.05 -7.71 -1.83
CA GLU A 373 -17.37 -6.48 -1.35
C GLU A 373 -15.85 -6.56 -1.60
N ILE A 374 -15.22 -7.71 -1.33
CA ILE A 374 -13.80 -7.91 -1.64
C ILE A 374 -13.54 -7.71 -3.15
N VAL A 375 -14.44 -8.22 -4.02
CA VAL A 375 -14.37 -8.00 -5.47
C VAL A 375 -14.49 -6.52 -5.84
N LYS A 376 -15.40 -5.77 -5.20
CA LYS A 376 -15.53 -4.32 -5.44
C LYS A 376 -14.26 -3.57 -5.06
N ASP A 377 -13.66 -3.92 -3.92
CA ASP A 377 -12.41 -3.31 -3.46
C ASP A 377 -11.22 -3.59 -4.38
N ALA A 378 -11.25 -4.72 -5.10
CA ALA A 378 -10.26 -5.06 -6.12
C ALA A 378 -10.43 -4.30 -7.45
N GLN A 379 -11.54 -3.58 -7.66
CA GLN A 379 -11.81 -2.84 -8.89
C GLN A 379 -11.04 -1.51 -8.94
N ILE A 380 -9.71 -1.58 -8.98
CA ILE A 380 -8.81 -0.41 -8.93
C ILE A 380 -9.11 0.60 -10.04
N GLN A 381 -9.32 0.16 -11.28
CA GLN A 381 -9.66 1.07 -12.39
C GLN A 381 -10.95 1.85 -12.14
N ARG A 382 -11.98 1.19 -11.61
CA ARG A 382 -13.23 1.85 -11.26
C ARG A 382 -13.02 2.90 -10.17
N ARG A 383 -12.20 2.59 -9.17
CA ARG A 383 -11.84 3.51 -8.11
C ARG A 383 -11.14 4.74 -8.67
N PHE A 384 -10.11 4.56 -9.51
CA PHE A 384 -9.40 5.67 -10.14
C PHE A 384 -10.29 6.50 -11.06
N GLN A 385 -11.21 5.89 -11.82
CA GLN A 385 -12.18 6.62 -12.65
C GLN A 385 -13.13 7.50 -11.83
N LEU A 386 -13.45 7.11 -10.60
CA LEU A 386 -14.37 7.84 -9.74
C LEU A 386 -13.68 8.98 -8.97
N HIS A 387 -12.41 8.80 -8.60
CA HIS A 387 -11.69 9.65 -7.64
C HIS A 387 -10.54 10.45 -8.27
N MET A 388 -9.96 10.03 -9.40
CA MET A 388 -8.93 10.79 -10.11
C MET A 388 -9.53 12.04 -10.77
N LYS A 389 -8.95 13.20 -10.49
CA LYS A 389 -9.38 14.52 -11.02
C LYS A 389 -8.29 15.20 -11.79
#